data_584e2b447e8458b5ad3ee7516f661880
#
_entry.id   584e2b447e8458b5ad3ee7516f661880
#
_cell.length_a   1.000
_cell.length_b   1.000
_cell.length_c   1.000
_cell.angle_alpha   90.00
_cell.angle_beta   90.00
_cell.angle_gamma   90.00
#
_symmetry.space_group_name_H-M   'P 1'
#
loop_
_entity.id
_entity.type
_entity.pdbx_description
1 polymer ?
#
loop_
_entity_poly.entity_id
_entity_poly.type
_entity_poly.pdbx_seq_one_letter_code
_entity_poly.pdbx_strand_id
1 'polypeptide(L)'
;AAQFERPALLFSGGKDSITMVHLARKAFAPGKIPFPLVHIDTGHNFPEALDFRDKLANEVNATLTVRKVVDTIKLKSLTEPKGKFPSRNWLQTYTLLDTIEEFKFDCCIGGARRDEEKARAKERFFSVRDDFGQWDPKLQRPELWKIYNGRIHKGENVRVFPISNWTELDV
;
A
#
# COMPACT_ATOMS: atom_id res chain seq x y z
N ALA A 1 2.31 1.72 13.61
CA ALA A 1 3.72 1.91 13.32
C ALA A 1 4.61 1.29 14.41
N ALA A 2 4.33 1.55 15.68
CA ALA A 2 5.22 1.11 16.79
C ALA A 2 5.42 -0.42 16.91
N GLN A 3 4.57 -1.23 16.30
CA GLN A 3 4.67 -2.69 16.32
C GLN A 3 5.48 -3.27 15.15
N PHE A 4 5.83 -2.43 14.18
CA PHE A 4 6.51 -2.84 12.95
C PHE A 4 7.92 -2.27 12.92
N GLU A 5 8.86 -3.06 12.41
CA GLU A 5 10.25 -2.63 12.24
C GLU A 5 10.43 -1.76 10.99
N ARG A 6 9.76 -2.12 9.92
CA ARG A 6 9.87 -1.47 8.59
C ARG A 6 8.51 -1.25 7.93
N PRO A 7 7.66 -0.40 8.49
CA PRO A 7 6.40 -0.05 7.85
C PRO A 7 6.61 0.84 6.63
N ALA A 8 5.69 0.75 5.68
CA ALA A 8 5.62 1.64 4.51
C ALA A 8 4.17 2.02 4.24
N LEU A 9 3.92 3.21 3.69
CA LEU A 9 2.60 3.64 3.25
C LEU A 9 2.52 3.58 1.73
N LEU A 10 1.58 2.78 1.22
CA LEU A 10 1.34 2.64 -0.21
C LEU A 10 0.62 3.89 -0.73
N PHE A 11 1.26 4.60 -1.65
CA PHE A 11 0.77 5.86 -2.17
C PHE A 11 0.56 5.78 -3.68
N SER A 12 -0.68 5.62 -4.11
CA SER A 12 -1.06 5.54 -5.53
C SER A 12 -1.32 6.90 -6.17
N GLY A 13 -1.52 7.96 -5.37
CA GLY A 13 -2.00 9.27 -5.83
C GLY A 13 -3.53 9.37 -5.95
N GLY A 14 -4.27 8.28 -5.69
CA GLY A 14 -5.73 8.32 -5.60
C GLY A 14 -6.20 8.89 -4.25
N LYS A 15 -7.47 9.34 -4.18
CA LYS A 15 -8.07 10.02 -3.02
C LYS A 15 -7.84 9.29 -1.69
N ASP A 16 -8.06 7.97 -1.64
CA ASP A 16 -7.89 7.18 -0.43
C ASP A 16 -6.43 7.20 0.06
N SER A 17 -5.47 7.09 -0.86
CA SER A 17 -4.05 7.15 -0.52
C SER A 17 -3.60 8.56 -0.12
N ILE A 18 -4.19 9.62 -0.70
CA ILE A 18 -3.96 11.01 -0.30
C ILE A 18 -4.48 11.22 1.12
N THR A 19 -5.70 10.76 1.42
CA THR A 19 -6.28 10.79 2.76
C THR A 19 -5.39 10.09 3.77
N MET A 20 -4.83 8.92 3.40
CA MET A 20 -3.88 8.21 4.26
C MET A 20 -2.61 9.01 4.56
N VAL A 21 -2.07 9.74 3.59
CA VAL A 21 -0.91 10.63 3.82
C VAL A 21 -1.26 11.75 4.81
N HIS A 22 -2.43 12.39 4.66
CA HIS A 22 -2.88 13.42 5.59
C HIS A 22 -3.15 12.89 6.99
N LEU A 23 -3.74 11.70 7.11
CA LEU A 23 -3.93 11.02 8.40
C LEU A 23 -2.59 10.68 9.06
N ALA A 24 -1.62 10.18 8.30
CA ALA A 24 -0.28 9.90 8.80
C ALA A 24 0.40 11.20 9.28
N ARG A 25 0.36 12.28 8.47
CA ARG A 25 0.87 13.60 8.89
C ARG A 25 0.25 14.06 10.20
N LYS A 26 -1.08 13.95 10.33
CA LYS A 26 -1.81 14.33 11.55
C LYS A 26 -1.44 13.47 12.76
N ALA A 27 -1.29 12.16 12.56
CA ALA A 27 -1.00 11.21 13.62
C ALA A 27 0.42 11.35 14.19
N PHE A 28 1.37 11.80 13.38
CA PHE A 28 2.78 11.96 13.79
C PHE A 28 3.19 13.42 14.08
N ALA A 29 2.28 14.39 13.91
CA ALA A 29 2.56 15.78 14.22
C ALA A 29 2.95 15.96 15.73
N PRO A 30 3.94 16.81 16.04
CA PRO A 30 4.70 17.71 15.16
C PRO A 30 5.89 17.03 14.46
N GLY A 31 6.12 15.75 14.68
CA GLY A 31 7.19 14.97 14.05
C GLY A 31 6.92 14.67 12.57
N LYS A 32 7.94 14.12 11.92
CA LYS A 32 7.84 13.61 10.54
C LYS A 32 7.15 12.26 10.51
N ILE A 33 6.57 11.91 9.36
CA ILE A 33 6.10 10.54 9.10
C ILE A 33 7.32 9.60 9.15
N PRO A 34 7.34 8.58 10.04
CA PRO A 34 8.55 7.80 10.32
C PRO A 34 8.80 6.65 9.33
N PHE A 35 8.04 6.59 8.24
CA PHE A 35 8.14 5.54 7.22
C PHE A 35 7.99 6.14 5.81
N PRO A 36 8.50 5.46 4.78
CA PRO A 36 8.43 5.95 3.40
C PRO A 36 7.01 5.85 2.83
N LEU A 37 6.70 6.77 1.91
CA LEU A 37 5.62 6.64 0.94
C LEU A 37 6.16 5.81 -0.21
N VAL A 38 5.48 4.73 -0.58
CA VAL A 38 5.87 3.83 -1.68
C VAL A 38 4.90 3.98 -2.83
N HIS A 39 5.40 4.42 -3.97
CA HIS A 39 4.63 4.55 -5.20
C HIS A 39 5.13 3.56 -6.26
N ILE A 40 4.21 2.76 -6.80
CA ILE A 40 4.48 1.88 -7.93
C ILE A 40 4.03 2.59 -9.21
N ASP A 41 4.99 3.06 -9.98
CA ASP A 41 4.73 3.76 -11.23
C ASP A 41 4.54 2.74 -12.37
N THR A 42 3.33 2.68 -12.89
CA THR A 42 2.97 1.79 -14.01
C THR A 42 3.45 2.31 -15.36
N GLY A 43 3.89 3.58 -15.42
CA GLY A 43 4.22 4.28 -16.67
C GLY A 43 2.99 4.77 -17.45
N HIS A 44 1.77 4.63 -16.87
CA HIS A 44 0.51 5.09 -17.48
C HIS A 44 -0.14 6.22 -16.70
N ASN A 45 0.56 6.77 -15.72
CA ASN A 45 0.06 7.88 -14.91
C ASN A 45 0.14 9.19 -15.71
N PHE A 46 -0.85 10.06 -15.50
CA PHE A 46 -0.79 11.42 -16.05
C PHE A 46 0.36 12.21 -15.41
N PRO A 47 1.08 13.06 -16.18
CA PRO A 47 2.15 13.90 -15.64
C PRO A 47 1.73 14.72 -14.43
N GLU A 48 0.52 15.28 -14.46
CA GLU A 48 -0.03 16.09 -13.36
C GLU A 48 -0.20 15.28 -12.06
N ALA A 49 -0.52 13.98 -12.18
CA ALA A 49 -0.62 13.09 -11.02
C ALA A 49 0.75 12.80 -10.41
N LEU A 50 1.79 12.69 -11.25
CA LEU A 50 3.17 12.50 -10.80
C LEU A 50 3.71 13.77 -10.13
N ASP A 51 3.45 14.94 -10.71
CA ASP A 51 3.84 16.23 -10.14
C ASP A 51 3.14 16.46 -8.79
N PHE A 52 1.85 16.15 -8.72
CA PHE A 52 1.08 16.23 -7.46
C PHE A 52 1.66 15.29 -6.40
N ARG A 53 1.99 14.05 -6.78
CA ARG A 53 2.62 13.07 -5.89
C ARG A 53 3.90 13.63 -5.25
N ASP A 54 4.80 14.16 -6.09
CA ASP A 54 6.09 14.67 -5.66
C ASP A 54 5.91 15.94 -4.80
N LYS A 55 5.00 16.82 -5.19
CA LYS A 55 4.64 18.00 -4.41
C LYS A 55 4.10 17.64 -3.03
N LEU A 56 3.16 16.70 -2.95
CA LEU A 56 2.57 16.27 -1.67
C LEU A 56 3.61 15.63 -0.76
N ALA A 57 4.47 14.74 -1.30
CA ALA A 57 5.54 14.11 -0.51
C ALA A 57 6.50 15.15 0.08
N ASN A 58 6.86 16.16 -0.70
CA ASN A 58 7.69 17.28 -0.25
C ASN A 58 6.98 18.15 0.81
N GLU A 59 5.70 18.46 0.60
CA GLU A 59 4.89 19.27 1.53
C GLU A 59 4.77 18.62 2.91
N VAL A 60 4.58 17.30 2.95
CA VAL A 60 4.50 16.56 4.21
C VAL A 60 5.87 16.15 4.76
N ASN A 61 6.96 16.51 4.06
CA ASN A 61 8.34 16.17 4.39
C ASN A 61 8.55 14.66 4.63
N ALA A 62 7.93 13.83 3.76
CA ALA A 62 8.02 12.39 3.79
C ALA A 62 9.02 11.85 2.76
N THR A 63 9.69 10.76 3.10
CA THR A 63 10.54 10.04 2.14
C THR A 63 9.66 9.37 1.09
N LEU A 64 9.88 9.66 -0.20
CA LEU A 64 9.18 9.04 -1.30
C LEU A 64 10.06 7.99 -1.98
N THR A 65 9.59 6.76 -2.04
CA THR A 65 10.21 5.66 -2.78
C THR A 65 9.37 5.36 -4.01
N VAL A 66 9.92 5.60 -5.20
CA VAL A 66 9.25 5.32 -6.48
C VAL A 66 9.86 4.08 -7.12
N ARG A 67 9.01 3.11 -7.47
CA ARG A 67 9.40 1.90 -8.19
C ARG A 67 8.66 1.85 -9.52
N LYS A 68 9.41 1.78 -10.62
CA LYS A 68 8.84 1.73 -11.97
C LYS A 68 8.65 0.30 -12.43
N VAL A 69 7.46 -0.03 -12.89
CA VAL A 69 7.14 -1.35 -13.46
C VAL A 69 8.05 -1.68 -14.64
N VAL A 70 8.39 -0.69 -15.45
CA VAL A 70 9.29 -0.86 -16.62
C VAL A 70 10.70 -1.34 -16.19
N ASP A 71 11.22 -0.84 -15.08
CA ASP A 71 12.53 -1.23 -14.57
C ASP A 71 12.49 -2.67 -14.04
N THR A 72 11.41 -3.06 -13.35
CA THR A 72 11.20 -4.44 -12.89
C THR A 72 11.10 -5.41 -14.05
N ILE A 73 10.37 -5.04 -15.13
CA ILE A 73 10.27 -5.86 -16.35
C ILE A 73 11.67 -6.12 -16.93
N LYS A 74 12.48 -5.08 -17.07
CA LYS A 74 13.83 -5.21 -17.62
C LYS A 74 14.73 -6.06 -16.73
N LEU A 75 14.73 -5.78 -15.42
CA LEU A 75 15.60 -6.46 -14.46
C LEU A 75 15.28 -7.96 -14.31
N LYS A 76 14.01 -8.29 -14.33
CA LYS A 76 13.52 -9.68 -14.11
C LYS A 76 13.18 -10.39 -15.44
N SER A 77 13.43 -9.77 -16.59
CA SER A 77 13.10 -10.32 -17.90
C SER A 77 11.65 -10.77 -18.04
N LEU A 78 10.72 -10.00 -17.48
CA LEU A 78 9.29 -10.31 -17.50
C LEU A 78 8.69 -9.96 -18.87
N THR A 79 7.65 -10.70 -19.27
CA THR A 79 6.94 -10.44 -20.51
C THR A 79 5.72 -9.57 -20.26
N GLU A 80 5.59 -8.46 -20.99
CA GLU A 80 4.38 -7.66 -20.92
C GLU A 80 3.19 -8.40 -21.59
N PRO A 81 1.98 -8.28 -21.01
CA PRO A 81 0.78 -8.82 -21.66
C PRO A 81 0.58 -8.15 -23.01
N LYS A 82 0.32 -8.96 -24.03
CA LYS A 82 0.01 -8.50 -25.40
C LYS A 82 -1.50 -8.43 -25.56
N GLY A 83 -2.01 -7.37 -26.21
CA GLY A 83 -3.44 -7.23 -26.49
C GLY A 83 -3.85 -5.80 -26.82
N LYS A 84 -5.11 -5.60 -27.18
CA LYS A 84 -5.64 -4.26 -27.53
C LYS A 84 -5.68 -3.31 -26.29
N PHE A 85 -5.86 -3.89 -25.09
CA PHE A 85 -5.86 -3.17 -23.80
C PHE A 85 -5.12 -4.02 -22.76
N PRO A 86 -3.77 -4.03 -22.78
CA PRO A 86 -3.01 -4.85 -21.84
C PRO A 86 -3.12 -4.31 -20.43
N SER A 87 -3.57 -5.13 -19.49
CA SER A 87 -3.57 -4.77 -18.07
C SER A 87 -2.20 -5.02 -17.45
N ARG A 88 -1.64 -4.01 -16.78
CA ARG A 88 -0.39 -4.13 -16.01
C ARG A 88 -0.62 -4.47 -14.53
N ASN A 89 -1.84 -4.85 -14.14
CA ASN A 89 -2.17 -5.11 -12.73
C ASN A 89 -1.26 -6.16 -12.08
N TRP A 90 -0.99 -7.27 -12.79
CA TRP A 90 -0.10 -8.30 -12.26
C TRP A 90 1.36 -7.83 -12.17
N LEU A 91 1.85 -7.03 -13.13
CA LEU A 91 3.18 -6.43 -13.10
C LEU A 91 3.33 -5.43 -11.95
N GLN A 92 2.28 -4.64 -11.70
CA GLN A 92 2.23 -3.74 -10.57
C GLN A 92 2.29 -4.50 -9.23
N THR A 93 1.52 -5.59 -9.12
CA THR A 93 1.54 -6.46 -7.94
C THR A 93 2.91 -7.08 -7.76
N TYR A 94 3.50 -7.62 -8.83
CA TYR A 94 4.84 -8.19 -8.80
C TYR A 94 5.89 -7.16 -8.37
N THR A 95 5.87 -5.97 -8.96
CA THR A 95 6.79 -4.88 -8.60
C THR A 95 6.64 -4.48 -7.13
N LEU A 96 5.41 -4.48 -6.61
CA LEU A 96 5.16 -4.22 -5.19
C LEU A 96 5.75 -5.31 -4.30
N LEU A 97 5.57 -6.58 -4.63
CA LEU A 97 6.12 -7.70 -3.86
C LEU A 97 7.66 -7.69 -3.89
N ASP A 98 8.26 -7.47 -5.06
CA ASP A 98 9.71 -7.29 -5.21
C ASP A 98 10.23 -6.13 -4.36
N THR A 99 9.49 -5.03 -4.29
CA THR A 99 9.83 -3.86 -3.45
C THR A 99 9.75 -4.20 -1.97
N ILE A 100 8.72 -4.94 -1.55
CA ILE A 100 8.55 -5.39 -0.15
C ILE A 100 9.73 -6.28 0.27
N GLU A 101 10.12 -7.19 -0.60
CA GLU A 101 11.25 -8.11 -0.35
C GLU A 101 12.58 -7.35 -0.28
N GLU A 102 12.85 -6.46 -1.24
CA GLU A 102 14.09 -5.67 -1.30
C GLU A 102 14.28 -4.77 -0.08
N PHE A 103 13.23 -4.04 0.31
CA PHE A 103 13.27 -3.13 1.46
C PHE A 103 12.93 -3.82 2.78
N LYS A 104 12.54 -5.09 2.74
CA LYS A 104 12.11 -5.91 3.89
C LYS A 104 11.00 -5.23 4.68
N PHE A 105 9.99 -4.70 3.98
CA PHE A 105 8.83 -4.14 4.64
C PHE A 105 8.00 -5.23 5.29
N ASP A 106 7.79 -5.12 6.58
CA ASP A 106 6.94 -6.02 7.38
C ASP A 106 5.48 -5.56 7.44
N CYS A 107 5.25 -4.28 7.13
CA CYS A 107 3.92 -3.68 7.09
C CYS A 107 3.75 -2.76 5.88
N CYS A 108 2.65 -2.95 5.13
CA CYS A 108 2.24 -1.99 4.12
C CYS A 108 0.88 -1.39 4.49
N ILE A 109 0.88 -0.11 4.82
CA ILE A 109 -0.31 0.67 5.16
C ILE A 109 -0.97 1.12 3.86
N GLY A 110 -2.27 0.90 3.71
CA GLY A 110 -3.01 1.25 2.50
C GLY A 110 -4.38 1.86 2.78
N GLY A 111 -4.95 2.49 1.77
CA GLY A 111 -6.25 3.17 1.83
C GLY A 111 -7.44 2.31 1.41
N ALA A 112 -7.32 0.98 1.36
CA ALA A 112 -8.44 0.15 0.95
C ALA A 112 -9.61 0.20 1.94
N ARG A 113 -10.83 0.28 1.41
CA ARG A 113 -12.09 0.33 2.15
C ARG A 113 -12.96 -0.86 1.78
N ARG A 114 -13.76 -1.34 2.74
CA ARG A 114 -14.64 -2.51 2.54
C ARG A 114 -15.81 -2.23 1.60
N ASP A 115 -16.25 -0.98 1.50
CA ASP A 115 -17.35 -0.55 0.64
C ASP A 115 -16.94 -0.33 -0.83
N GLU A 116 -15.62 -0.28 -1.12
CA GLU A 116 -15.07 -0.03 -2.44
C GLU A 116 -15.48 -1.11 -3.46
N GLU A 117 -15.33 -2.38 -3.07
CA GLU A 117 -15.75 -3.54 -3.88
C GLU A 117 -15.87 -4.82 -3.04
N LYS A 118 -16.57 -5.84 -3.57
CA LYS A 118 -16.76 -7.12 -2.87
C LYS A 118 -15.45 -7.81 -2.49
N ALA A 119 -14.41 -7.72 -3.32
CA ALA A 119 -13.12 -8.32 -3.03
C ALA A 119 -12.43 -7.68 -1.81
N ARG A 120 -12.77 -6.43 -1.49
CA ARG A 120 -12.25 -5.70 -0.32
C ARG A 120 -13.02 -6.01 0.96
N ALA A 121 -14.27 -6.45 0.88
CA ALA A 121 -15.12 -6.72 2.03
C ALA A 121 -14.56 -7.78 3.00
N LYS A 122 -13.72 -8.68 2.51
CA LYS A 122 -13.03 -9.70 3.31
C LYS A 122 -11.83 -9.16 4.11
N GLU A 123 -11.26 -8.02 3.71
CA GLU A 123 -10.09 -7.45 4.37
C GLU A 123 -10.41 -7.05 5.81
N ARG A 124 -9.38 -7.09 6.65
CA ARG A 124 -9.42 -6.64 8.06
C ARG A 124 -8.57 -5.38 8.19
N PHE A 125 -8.62 -4.71 9.35
CA PHE A 125 -7.68 -3.62 9.62
C PHE A 125 -6.23 -4.11 9.55
N PHE A 126 -5.97 -5.30 10.11
CA PHE A 126 -4.69 -6.02 9.99
C PHE A 126 -4.92 -7.29 9.20
N SER A 127 -4.45 -7.30 7.98
CA SER A 127 -4.66 -8.37 7.01
C SER A 127 -3.33 -9.06 6.72
N VAL A 128 -3.16 -10.25 7.28
CA VAL A 128 -1.92 -11.03 7.13
C VAL A 128 -1.82 -11.58 5.72
N ARG A 129 -0.62 -11.58 5.16
CA ARG A 129 -0.31 -12.14 3.85
C ARG A 129 0.55 -13.40 4.01
N ASP A 130 0.34 -14.35 3.12
CA ASP A 130 1.22 -15.52 3.00
C ASP A 130 2.58 -15.13 2.37
N ASP A 131 3.47 -16.10 2.22
CA ASP A 131 4.80 -15.92 1.64
C ASP A 131 4.77 -15.43 0.18
N PHE A 132 3.64 -15.58 -0.51
CA PHE A 132 3.40 -15.06 -1.86
C PHE A 132 2.71 -13.69 -1.88
N GLY A 133 2.49 -13.08 -0.71
CA GLY A 133 1.79 -11.80 -0.58
C GLY A 133 0.28 -11.89 -0.79
N GLN A 134 -0.29 -13.11 -0.80
CA GLN A 134 -1.70 -13.36 -1.01
C GLN A 134 -2.49 -13.35 0.32
N TRP A 135 -3.77 -13.09 0.22
CA TRP A 135 -4.67 -13.17 1.36
C TRP A 135 -5.11 -14.63 1.58
N ASP A 136 -4.79 -15.19 2.75
CA ASP A 136 -5.24 -16.52 3.17
C ASP A 136 -6.19 -16.38 4.37
N PRO A 137 -7.42 -16.93 4.29
CA PRO A 137 -8.37 -16.86 5.40
C PRO A 137 -7.87 -17.53 6.67
N LYS A 138 -7.01 -18.54 6.58
CA LYS A 138 -6.47 -19.28 7.72
C LYS A 138 -5.47 -18.46 8.54
N LEU A 139 -4.80 -17.51 7.90
CA LEU A 139 -3.82 -16.63 8.54
C LEU A 139 -4.47 -15.44 9.23
N GLN A 140 -5.75 -15.15 8.92
CA GLN A 140 -6.41 -13.96 9.46
C GLN A 140 -6.75 -14.13 10.93
N ARG A 141 -6.59 -13.05 11.68
CA ARG A 141 -6.97 -12.96 13.08
C ARG A 141 -8.35 -12.32 13.20
N PRO A 142 -9.20 -12.77 14.14
CA PRO A 142 -10.52 -12.18 14.32
C PRO A 142 -10.42 -10.73 14.78
N GLU A 143 -11.16 -9.86 14.09
CA GLU A 143 -11.41 -8.47 14.46
C GLU A 143 -12.92 -8.27 14.56
N LEU A 144 -13.45 -8.29 15.79
CA LEU A 144 -14.87 -8.18 16.06
C LEU A 144 -15.23 -6.73 16.36
N TRP A 145 -16.22 -6.18 15.62
CA TRP A 145 -16.74 -4.82 15.77
C TRP A 145 -15.63 -3.75 15.67
N LYS A 146 -15.29 -3.12 16.78
CA LYS A 146 -14.25 -2.08 16.90
C LYS A 146 -12.96 -2.59 17.56
N ILE A 147 -12.84 -3.90 17.75
CA ILE A 147 -11.64 -4.50 18.34
C ILE A 147 -10.68 -4.85 17.23
N TYR A 148 -9.56 -4.14 17.18
CA TYR A 148 -8.48 -4.38 16.23
C TYR A 148 -7.53 -5.45 16.77
N ASN A 149 -7.18 -6.43 15.94
CA ASN A 149 -6.25 -7.47 16.32
C ASN A 149 -4.89 -7.26 15.65
N GLY A 150 -4.06 -6.46 16.28
CA GLY A 150 -2.72 -6.15 15.82
C GLY A 150 -1.64 -7.16 16.24
N ARG A 151 -2.01 -8.36 16.65
CA ARG A 151 -1.04 -9.40 16.99
C ARG A 151 -0.25 -9.82 15.74
N ILE A 152 1.07 -9.74 15.82
CA ILE A 152 1.99 -10.01 14.72
C ILE A 152 3.07 -10.95 15.23
N HIS A 153 3.46 -11.91 14.38
CA HIS A 153 4.63 -12.77 14.62
C HIS A 153 5.79 -12.28 13.76
N LYS A 154 7.00 -12.56 14.23
CA LYS A 154 8.22 -12.25 13.50
C LYS A 154 8.22 -12.94 12.12
N GLY A 155 8.48 -12.20 11.07
CA GLY A 155 8.52 -12.68 9.69
C GLY A 155 7.18 -12.58 8.93
N GLU A 156 6.08 -12.23 9.60
CA GLU A 156 4.81 -11.99 8.90
C GLU A 156 4.83 -10.68 8.13
N ASN A 157 4.20 -10.68 6.96
CA ASN A 157 3.91 -9.47 6.19
C ASN A 157 2.43 -9.11 6.37
N VAL A 158 2.16 -7.86 6.75
CA VAL A 158 0.82 -7.41 7.08
C VAL A 158 0.43 -6.22 6.21
N ARG A 159 -0.80 -6.26 5.69
CA ARG A 159 -1.46 -5.07 5.14
C ARG A 159 -2.32 -4.44 6.22
N VAL A 160 -2.17 -3.13 6.40
CA VAL A 160 -2.94 -2.37 7.40
C VAL A 160 -3.82 -1.36 6.66
N PHE A 161 -5.13 -1.40 6.96
CA PHE A 161 -6.15 -0.56 6.31
C PHE A 161 -6.88 0.31 7.33
N PRO A 162 -6.31 1.43 7.77
CA PRO A 162 -6.86 2.26 8.85
C PRO A 162 -8.26 2.82 8.55
N ILE A 163 -8.56 3.06 7.27
CA ILE A 163 -9.86 3.58 6.83
C ILE A 163 -10.80 2.48 6.32
N SER A 164 -10.56 1.22 6.69
CA SER A 164 -11.30 0.04 6.18
C SER A 164 -12.82 0.16 6.32
N ASN A 165 -13.31 0.81 7.37
CA ASN A 165 -14.75 0.98 7.65
C ASN A 165 -15.31 2.35 7.17
N TRP A 166 -14.48 3.17 6.54
CA TRP A 166 -14.94 4.46 5.99
C TRP A 166 -15.74 4.24 4.71
N THR A 167 -16.71 5.09 4.50
CA THR A 167 -17.48 5.14 3.26
C THR A 167 -16.82 6.06 2.23
N GLU A 168 -17.33 6.07 1.01
CA GLU A 168 -16.89 7.00 -0.04
C GLU A 168 -17.02 8.47 0.38
N LEU A 169 -18.02 8.77 1.23
CA LEU A 169 -18.28 10.14 1.70
C LEU A 169 -17.37 10.55 2.87
N ASP A 170 -16.72 9.60 3.54
CA ASP A 170 -15.81 9.88 4.66
C ASP A 170 -14.40 10.26 4.19
N VAL A 171 -14.05 9.91 2.93
CA VAL A 171 -12.75 10.14 2.31
C VAL A 171 -12.73 11.47 1.58
#